data_4842243d131aa52f8aed10397edf2a13
#
_entry.id   4842243d131aa52f8aed10397edf2a13
#
_cell.length_a   1.000
_cell.length_b   1.000
_cell.length_c   1.000
_cell.angle_alpha   90.00
_cell.angle_beta   90.00
_cell.angle_gamma   90.00
#
_symmetry.space_group_name_H-M   'P 1'
#
loop_
_entity.id
_entity.type
_entity.pdbx_description
1 polymer ?
#
loop_
_entity_poly.entity_id
_entity_poly.type
_entity_poly.pdbx_seq_one_letter_code
_entity_poly.pdbx_strand_id
1 'polypeptide(L)'
;MNKYQKLKLQHQEESDTFGWKFANTEIRFIKMMNEWNLASDDIDKIYYLGNACFILAVDKPAYFAMKERHKKEHQQAIAQDATGNGYIYQMFAYELETHSFEFLHRLDIVLDTLDLTLEQINSNAKLKRGLTKALKKYES
;
A
#
# COMPACT_ATOMS: atom_id res chain seq x y z
N MET A 1 11.21 11.03 10.08
CA MET A 1 10.58 9.80 9.52
C MET A 1 11.56 8.65 9.53
N ASN A 2 11.10 7.46 9.87
CA ASN A 2 11.92 6.26 9.76
C ASN A 2 11.99 5.74 8.31
N LYS A 3 12.75 4.68 8.09
CA LYS A 3 12.99 4.14 6.74
C LYS A 3 11.70 3.65 6.07
N TYR A 4 10.82 2.99 6.82
CA TYR A 4 9.55 2.50 6.28
C TYR A 4 8.66 3.66 5.81
N GLN A 5 8.50 4.69 6.65
CA GLN A 5 7.70 5.87 6.33
C GLN A 5 8.24 6.62 5.11
N LYS A 6 9.57 6.76 5.03
CA LYS A 6 10.22 7.42 3.89
C LYS A 6 9.96 6.67 2.59
N LEU A 7 10.12 5.35 2.60
CA LEU A 7 9.91 4.53 1.41
C LEU A 7 8.44 4.59 0.97
N LYS A 8 7.52 4.49 1.93
CA LYS A 8 6.07 4.57 1.67
C LYS A 8 5.71 5.92 1.04
N LEU A 9 6.26 7.01 1.56
CA LEU A 9 6.02 8.35 1.02
C LEU A 9 6.57 8.49 -0.40
N GLN A 10 7.80 8.02 -0.65
CA GLN A 10 8.39 8.04 -1.98
C GLN A 10 7.55 7.26 -2.99
N HIS A 11 7.08 6.08 -2.60
CA HIS A 11 6.22 5.26 -3.45
C HIS A 11 4.89 5.96 -3.75
N GLN A 12 4.29 6.63 -2.76
CA GLN A 12 3.05 7.38 -2.96
C GLN A 12 3.25 8.56 -3.89
N GLU A 13 4.30 9.34 -3.70
CA GLU A 13 4.62 10.49 -4.56
C GLU A 13 4.82 10.05 -6.01
N GLU A 14 5.50 8.93 -6.22
CA GLU A 14 5.70 8.37 -7.55
C GLU A 14 4.39 7.87 -8.17
N SER A 15 3.53 7.21 -7.39
CA SER A 15 2.20 6.80 -7.85
C SER A 15 1.35 8.00 -8.28
N ASP A 16 1.46 9.11 -7.56
CA ASP A 16 0.70 10.32 -7.85
C ASP A 16 1.09 10.94 -9.19
N THR A 17 2.29 10.65 -9.72
CA THR A 17 2.71 11.17 -11.03
C THR A 17 1.88 10.62 -12.18
N PHE A 18 1.15 9.52 -11.98
CA PHE A 18 0.28 8.96 -13.02
C PHE A 18 -1.03 9.72 -13.19
N GLY A 19 -1.29 10.73 -12.34
CA GLY A 19 -2.48 11.56 -12.48
C GLY A 19 -3.77 10.78 -12.27
N TRP A 20 -3.77 9.81 -11.35
CA TRP A 20 -4.96 9.05 -11.04
C TRP A 20 -6.10 9.97 -10.60
N LYS A 21 -7.34 9.57 -10.89
CA LYS A 21 -8.54 10.33 -10.55
C LYS A 21 -9.51 9.44 -9.77
N PHE A 22 -10.26 10.07 -8.88
CA PHE A 22 -11.26 9.42 -8.05
C PHE A 22 -12.67 9.74 -8.56
N ALA A 23 -13.50 8.71 -8.73
CA ALA A 23 -14.89 8.88 -9.15
C ALA A 23 -15.75 7.77 -8.54
N ASN A 24 -16.55 8.11 -7.52
CA ASN A 24 -17.40 7.15 -6.81
C ASN A 24 -18.88 7.33 -7.09
N THR A 25 -19.25 8.23 -8.03
CA THR A 25 -20.63 8.43 -8.47
C THR A 25 -20.65 8.58 -10.00
N GLU A 26 -21.82 8.40 -10.60
CA GLU A 26 -21.98 8.57 -12.04
C GLU A 26 -21.61 9.99 -12.50
N ILE A 27 -22.03 11.00 -11.73
CA ILE A 27 -21.73 12.40 -12.06
C ILE A 27 -20.22 12.65 -12.02
N ARG A 28 -19.54 12.14 -11.00
CA ARG A 28 -18.08 12.28 -10.89
C ARG A 28 -17.35 11.51 -11.99
N PHE A 29 -17.87 10.37 -12.37
CA PHE A 29 -17.30 9.57 -13.47
C PHE A 29 -17.36 10.33 -14.79
N ILE A 30 -18.51 10.90 -15.13
CA ILE A 30 -18.68 11.70 -16.36
C ILE A 30 -17.74 12.90 -16.34
N LYS A 31 -17.62 13.58 -15.22
CA LYS A 31 -16.71 14.71 -15.04
C LYS A 31 -15.25 14.30 -15.26
N MET A 32 -14.85 13.17 -14.67
CA MET A 32 -13.51 12.59 -14.83
C MET A 32 -13.20 12.32 -16.29
N MET A 33 -14.10 11.65 -17.00
CA MET A 33 -13.93 11.34 -18.42
C MET A 33 -13.80 12.61 -19.25
N ASN A 34 -14.61 13.61 -18.95
CA ASN A 34 -14.55 14.90 -19.61
C ASN A 34 -13.21 15.63 -19.37
N GLU A 35 -12.69 15.57 -18.15
CA GLU A 35 -11.38 16.15 -17.82
C GLU A 35 -10.25 15.50 -18.60
N TRP A 36 -10.39 14.21 -18.93
CA TRP A 36 -9.45 13.47 -19.79
C TRP A 36 -9.76 13.59 -21.28
N ASN A 37 -10.72 14.44 -21.67
CA ASN A 37 -11.18 14.59 -23.06
C ASN A 37 -11.68 13.28 -23.65
N LEU A 38 -12.35 12.47 -22.84
CA LEU A 38 -12.93 11.20 -23.23
C LEU A 38 -14.45 11.29 -23.23
N ALA A 39 -15.10 10.49 -24.10
CA ALA A 39 -16.54 10.28 -24.00
C ALA A 39 -16.84 9.37 -22.81
N SER A 40 -18.05 9.47 -22.26
CA SER A 40 -18.42 8.69 -21.07
C SER A 40 -18.48 7.18 -21.33
N ASP A 41 -18.51 6.75 -22.58
CA ASP A 41 -18.48 5.34 -22.98
C ASP A 41 -17.10 4.85 -23.44
N ASP A 42 -16.06 5.68 -23.38
CA ASP A 42 -14.69 5.31 -23.72
C ASP A 42 -14.03 4.46 -22.61
N ILE A 43 -14.71 3.44 -22.16
CA ILE A 43 -14.30 2.58 -21.02
C ILE A 43 -12.98 1.86 -21.32
N ASP A 44 -12.68 1.56 -22.56
CA ASP A 44 -11.45 0.92 -23.00
C ASP A 44 -10.21 1.80 -22.85
N LYS A 45 -10.41 3.11 -22.64
CA LYS A 45 -9.31 4.09 -22.49
C LYS A 45 -8.93 4.38 -21.05
N ILE A 46 -9.60 3.76 -20.10
CA ILE A 46 -9.31 3.91 -18.66
C ILE A 46 -9.05 2.54 -18.04
N TYR A 47 -8.37 2.56 -16.89
CA TYR A 47 -8.12 1.36 -16.12
C TYR A 47 -8.47 1.61 -14.65
N TYR A 48 -9.26 0.70 -14.07
CA TYR A 48 -9.71 0.78 -12.68
C TYR A 48 -8.64 0.23 -11.73
N LEU A 49 -8.22 1.06 -10.77
CA LEU A 49 -7.22 0.68 -9.76
C LEU A 49 -7.82 0.10 -8.48
N GLY A 50 -9.14 0.17 -8.33
CA GLY A 50 -9.82 -0.14 -7.08
C GLY A 50 -10.11 1.11 -6.27
N ASN A 51 -10.96 1.01 -5.26
CA ASN A 51 -11.33 2.12 -4.37
C ASN A 51 -11.79 3.39 -5.11
N ALA A 52 -12.53 3.20 -6.20
CA ALA A 52 -13.02 4.28 -7.06
C ALA A 52 -11.93 5.14 -7.71
N CYS A 53 -10.73 4.61 -7.85
CA CYS A 53 -9.59 5.29 -8.49
C CYS A 53 -9.32 4.72 -9.88
N PHE A 54 -8.95 5.60 -10.82
CA PHE A 54 -8.72 5.27 -12.23
C PHE A 54 -7.46 5.93 -12.74
N ILE A 55 -6.82 5.29 -13.72
CA ILE A 55 -5.76 5.90 -14.55
C ILE A 55 -6.13 5.71 -16.02
N LEU A 56 -5.44 6.44 -16.91
CA LEU A 56 -5.58 6.19 -18.32
C LEU A 56 -5.00 4.83 -18.70
N ALA A 57 -5.67 4.09 -19.58
CA ALA A 57 -5.23 2.75 -19.98
C ALA A 57 -3.84 2.76 -20.62
N VAL A 58 -3.47 3.86 -21.29
CA VAL A 58 -2.14 4.02 -21.89
C VAL A 58 -1.02 3.99 -20.84
N ASP A 59 -1.32 4.37 -19.60
CA ASP A 59 -0.35 4.40 -18.52
C ASP A 59 -0.22 3.07 -17.77
N LYS A 60 -1.09 2.11 -18.08
CA LYS A 60 -1.15 0.83 -17.38
C LYS A 60 0.19 0.07 -17.34
N PRO A 61 0.91 -0.11 -18.48
CA PRO A 61 2.19 -0.84 -18.41
C PRO A 61 3.22 -0.18 -17.52
N ALA A 62 3.36 1.15 -17.61
CA ALA A 62 4.31 1.90 -16.77
C ALA A 62 3.91 1.87 -15.31
N TYR A 63 2.61 1.97 -15.02
CA TYR A 63 2.08 1.89 -13.66
C TYR A 63 2.41 0.54 -13.02
N PHE A 64 2.16 -0.57 -13.73
CA PHE A 64 2.45 -1.90 -13.19
C PHE A 64 3.96 -2.16 -13.04
N ALA A 65 4.78 -1.66 -13.95
CA ALA A 65 6.24 -1.75 -13.82
C ALA A 65 6.72 -1.02 -12.56
N MET A 66 6.16 0.15 -12.29
CA MET A 66 6.44 0.90 -11.06
C MET A 66 6.03 0.11 -9.82
N LYS A 67 4.82 -0.46 -9.80
CA LYS A 67 4.34 -1.23 -8.65
C LYS A 67 5.21 -2.46 -8.39
N GLU A 68 5.67 -3.13 -9.44
CA GLU A 68 6.58 -4.27 -9.30
C GLU A 68 7.93 -3.85 -8.69
N ARG A 69 8.46 -2.70 -9.12
CA ARG A 69 9.68 -2.14 -8.55
C ARG A 69 9.48 -1.77 -7.08
N HIS A 70 8.37 -1.14 -6.73
CA HIS A 70 8.03 -0.81 -5.34
C HIS A 70 8.00 -2.05 -4.46
N LYS A 71 7.40 -3.13 -4.96
CA LYS A 71 7.34 -4.40 -4.26
C LYS A 71 8.73 -4.96 -3.99
N LYS A 72 9.61 -4.93 -4.99
CA LYS A 72 11.00 -5.38 -4.84
C LYS A 72 11.79 -4.54 -3.85
N GLU A 73 11.64 -3.23 -3.89
CA GLU A 73 12.30 -2.32 -2.95
C GLU A 73 11.86 -2.59 -1.51
N HIS A 74 10.57 -2.82 -1.31
CA HIS A 74 10.02 -3.18 0.00
C HIS A 74 10.55 -4.53 0.48
N GLN A 75 10.54 -5.55 -0.38
CA GLN A 75 11.06 -6.89 -0.04
C GLN A 75 12.56 -6.84 0.28
N GLN A 76 13.32 -6.02 -0.45
CA GLN A 76 14.75 -5.84 -0.22
C GLN A 76 15.01 -5.17 1.14
N ALA A 77 14.20 -4.17 1.50
CA ALA A 77 14.31 -3.50 2.80
C ALA A 77 14.03 -4.48 3.95
N ILE A 78 13.06 -5.37 3.78
CA ILE A 78 12.78 -6.44 4.74
C ILE A 78 13.97 -7.38 4.86
N ALA A 79 14.53 -7.80 3.73
CA ALA A 79 15.67 -8.73 3.69
C ALA A 79 16.93 -8.14 4.33
N GLN A 80 17.13 -6.83 4.20
CA GLN A 80 18.27 -6.12 4.78
C GLN A 80 18.18 -5.92 6.29
N ASP A 81 17.00 -6.09 6.87
CA ASP A 81 16.84 -6.02 8.33
C ASP A 81 17.40 -7.29 8.94
N ALA A 82 18.52 -7.16 9.64
CA ALA A 82 19.25 -8.32 10.17
C ALA A 82 18.52 -9.01 11.33
N THR A 83 17.72 -8.27 12.12
CA THR A 83 17.13 -8.77 13.36
C THR A 83 15.61 -8.79 13.40
N GLY A 84 14.95 -7.98 12.58
CA GLY A 84 13.51 -7.71 12.67
C GLY A 84 13.18 -6.50 13.53
N ASN A 85 14.17 -5.91 14.21
CA ASN A 85 13.97 -4.74 15.07
C ASN A 85 14.09 -3.40 14.35
N GLY A 86 14.46 -3.43 13.05
CA GLY A 86 14.61 -2.24 12.23
C GLY A 86 13.39 -2.00 11.34
N TYR A 87 13.60 -2.14 10.03
CA TYR A 87 12.55 -1.87 9.03
C TYR A 87 11.28 -2.68 9.28
N ILE A 88 11.41 -3.96 9.62
CA ILE A 88 10.26 -4.83 9.87
C ILE A 88 9.43 -4.32 11.06
N TYR A 89 10.07 -3.97 12.17
CA TYR A 89 9.39 -3.37 13.32
C TYR A 89 8.67 -2.07 12.92
N GLN A 90 9.37 -1.19 12.19
CA GLN A 90 8.82 0.09 11.73
C GLN A 90 7.55 -0.13 10.88
N MET A 91 7.59 -1.12 10.00
CA MET A 91 6.47 -1.50 9.15
C MET A 91 5.25 -1.90 9.97
N PHE A 92 5.40 -2.82 10.90
CA PHE A 92 4.30 -3.26 11.74
C PHE A 92 3.78 -2.14 12.66
N ALA A 93 4.70 -1.39 13.29
CA ALA A 93 4.32 -0.29 14.17
C ALA A 93 3.48 0.77 13.44
N TYR A 94 3.87 1.13 12.22
CA TYR A 94 3.15 2.10 11.40
C TYR A 94 1.75 1.59 11.03
N GLU A 95 1.66 0.36 10.54
CA GLU A 95 0.37 -0.17 10.07
C GLU A 95 -0.59 -0.49 11.22
N LEU A 96 -0.09 -0.93 12.36
CA LEU A 96 -0.93 -1.10 13.55
C LEU A 96 -1.56 0.23 13.99
N GLU A 97 -0.79 1.30 14.00
CA GLU A 97 -1.28 2.62 14.37
C GLU A 97 -2.25 3.16 13.31
N THR A 98 -1.89 3.04 12.04
CA THR A 98 -2.71 3.52 10.92
C THR A 98 -4.09 2.86 10.91
N HIS A 99 -4.16 1.57 11.23
CA HIS A 99 -5.42 0.82 11.24
C HIS A 99 -6.08 0.78 12.62
N SER A 100 -5.69 1.68 13.52
CA SER A 100 -6.32 1.86 14.84
C SER A 100 -6.41 0.57 15.65
N PHE A 101 -5.31 -0.20 15.66
CA PHE A 101 -5.29 -1.50 16.35
C PHE A 101 -5.64 -1.37 17.83
N GLU A 102 -5.26 -0.25 18.47
CA GLU A 102 -5.60 0.02 19.88
C GLU A 102 -7.10 -0.13 20.17
N PHE A 103 -7.93 0.29 19.22
CA PHE A 103 -9.39 0.30 19.39
C PHE A 103 -10.07 -0.90 18.74
N LEU A 104 -9.61 -1.32 17.56
CA LEU A 104 -10.28 -2.33 16.74
C LEU A 104 -9.77 -3.75 16.99
N HIS A 105 -8.53 -3.90 17.46
CA HIS A 105 -7.87 -5.20 17.68
C HIS A 105 -7.90 -6.10 16.43
N ARG A 106 -7.88 -5.50 15.23
CA ARG A 106 -8.00 -6.20 13.95
C ARG A 106 -6.63 -6.37 13.30
N LEU A 107 -5.90 -7.41 13.74
CA LEU A 107 -4.60 -7.74 13.15
C LEU A 107 -4.72 -8.18 11.68
N ASP A 108 -5.82 -8.83 11.32
CA ASP A 108 -6.08 -9.28 9.96
C ASP A 108 -6.03 -8.14 8.94
N ILE A 109 -6.57 -6.97 9.28
CA ILE A 109 -6.53 -5.79 8.39
C ILE A 109 -5.09 -5.33 8.16
N VAL A 110 -4.28 -5.31 9.22
CA VAL A 110 -2.87 -4.93 9.13
C VAL A 110 -2.10 -5.91 8.24
N LEU A 111 -2.30 -7.20 8.44
CA LEU A 111 -1.62 -8.23 7.67
C LEU A 111 -2.05 -8.21 6.20
N ASP A 112 -3.34 -8.01 5.92
CA ASP A 112 -3.85 -7.89 4.56
C ASP A 112 -3.22 -6.71 3.83
N THR A 113 -3.10 -5.57 4.53
CA THR A 113 -2.46 -4.37 3.96
C THR A 113 -1.01 -4.64 3.57
N LEU A 114 -0.31 -5.46 4.34
CA LEU A 114 1.09 -5.80 4.11
C LEU A 114 1.27 -7.04 3.21
N ASP A 115 0.17 -7.64 2.77
CA ASP A 115 0.17 -8.89 1.99
C ASP A 115 0.94 -10.01 2.70
N LEU A 116 0.70 -10.16 3.99
CA LEU A 116 1.30 -11.18 4.83
C LEU A 116 0.24 -12.07 5.47
N THR A 117 0.61 -13.32 5.70
CA THR A 117 -0.21 -14.27 6.46
C THR A 117 0.46 -14.59 7.79
N LEU A 118 -0.33 -15.03 8.78
CA LEU A 118 0.22 -15.49 10.06
C LEU A 118 1.20 -16.65 9.87
N GLU A 119 0.95 -17.51 8.90
CA GLU A 119 1.84 -18.62 8.58
C GLU A 119 3.22 -18.11 8.14
N GLN A 120 3.26 -17.11 7.25
CA GLN A 120 4.51 -16.50 6.81
C GLN A 120 5.28 -15.87 7.97
N ILE A 121 4.58 -15.19 8.86
CA ILE A 121 5.18 -14.55 10.03
C ILE A 121 5.75 -15.61 10.97
N ASN A 122 4.98 -16.66 11.26
CA ASN A 122 5.43 -17.74 12.15
C ASN A 122 6.61 -18.53 11.58
N SER A 123 6.76 -18.56 10.26
CA SER A 123 7.84 -19.25 9.58
C SER A 123 9.09 -18.39 9.40
N ASN A 124 9.06 -17.11 9.80
CA ASN A 124 10.16 -16.17 9.63
C ASN A 124 10.45 -15.47 10.95
N ALA A 125 11.59 -15.82 11.56
CA ALA A 125 11.97 -15.34 12.89
C ALA A 125 12.05 -13.81 12.96
N LYS A 126 12.52 -13.15 11.90
CA LYS A 126 12.64 -11.69 11.86
C LYS A 126 11.28 -11.02 11.77
N LEU A 127 10.38 -11.54 10.95
CA LEU A 127 9.00 -11.02 10.87
C LEU A 127 8.29 -11.19 12.20
N LYS A 128 8.42 -12.36 12.82
CA LYS A 128 7.80 -12.64 14.11
C LYS A 128 8.32 -11.71 15.21
N ARG A 129 9.62 -11.46 15.24
CA ARG A 129 10.24 -10.56 16.23
C ARG A 129 9.75 -9.12 16.06
N GLY A 130 9.73 -8.63 14.84
CA GLY A 130 9.27 -7.27 14.56
C GLY A 130 7.82 -7.05 14.93
N LEU A 131 6.95 -8.00 14.61
CA LEU A 131 5.54 -7.92 14.98
C LEU A 131 5.36 -8.01 16.51
N THR A 132 6.04 -8.93 17.15
CA THR A 132 5.97 -9.09 18.62
C THR A 132 6.38 -7.80 19.32
N LYS A 133 7.47 -7.20 18.87
CA LYS A 133 7.95 -5.92 19.43
C LYS A 133 6.93 -4.79 19.21
N ALA A 134 6.35 -4.72 18.01
CA ALA A 134 5.36 -3.68 17.69
C ALA A 134 4.08 -3.83 18.54
N LEU A 135 3.66 -5.07 18.81
CA LEU A 135 2.46 -5.33 19.61
C LEU A 135 2.62 -5.02 21.09
N LYS A 136 3.85 -4.95 21.60
CA LYS A 136 4.09 -4.66 23.03
C LYS A 136 3.48 -3.34 23.47
N LYS A 137 3.41 -2.36 22.60
CA LYS A 137 2.79 -1.07 22.91
C LYS A 137 1.32 -1.21 23.32
N TYR A 138 0.65 -2.28 22.87
CA TYR A 138 -0.78 -2.49 23.08
C TYR A 138 -1.08 -3.50 24.18
N GLU A 139 -0.06 -4.02 24.85
CA GLU A 139 -0.24 -4.88 26.02
C GLU A 139 -0.72 -4.05 27.20
N SER A 140 -1.72 -4.56 27.91
CA SER A 140 -2.26 -3.92 29.11
C SER A 140 -1.61 -4.45 30.38
#